data_f1d0d557288649c07705f1eafc3b3a9b
#
_entry.id   f1d0d557288649c07705f1eafc3b3a9b
#
_cell.length_a   1.000
_cell.length_b   1.000
_cell.length_c   1.000
_cell.angle_alpha   90.00
_cell.angle_beta   90.00
_cell.angle_gamma   90.00
#
_symmetry.space_group_name_H-M   'P 1'
#
loop_
_entity.id
_entity.type
_entity.pdbx_description
1 polymer ?
#
loop_
_entity_poly.entity_id
_entity_poly.type
_entity_poly.pdbx_seq_one_letter_code
_entity_poly.pdbx_strand_id
1 'polypeptide(L)'
;MSRRLKYVKRPSQTVLAVQIALDTPGFSYKKWGTTQTCRRGDWLVDNGGDVYTVNRASFARTYRRKAPGRYLKITPVWAEIAAAAGRVATKEGVTHYRAGDYLVFNEKSGSDAYAVTAKKFRKMYVRVSGSQKGRKIKPRT
;
A
#
# COMPACT_ATOMS: atom_id res chain seq x y z
N MET A 1 -2.02 23.32 10.15
CA MET A 1 -2.80 22.14 9.82
C MET A 1 -2.22 21.46 8.59
N SER A 2 -1.99 20.18 8.69
CA SER A 2 -1.38 19.51 7.57
C SER A 2 -2.44 19.13 6.55
N ARG A 3 -2.06 19.15 5.29
CA ARG A 3 -2.94 18.76 4.20
C ARG A 3 -2.67 17.31 3.83
N ARG A 4 -3.71 16.66 3.31
CA ARG A 4 -3.61 15.31 2.80
C ARG A 4 -3.07 15.38 1.38
N LEU A 5 -1.90 14.81 1.17
CA LEU A 5 -1.21 14.84 -0.11
C LEU A 5 -1.11 13.43 -0.69
N LYS A 6 -0.87 13.37 -1.98
CA LYS A 6 -0.83 12.11 -2.72
C LYS A 6 0.60 11.60 -2.81
N TYR A 7 0.79 10.30 -2.55
CA TYR A 7 2.09 9.65 -2.57
C TYR A 7 2.02 8.33 -3.31
N VAL A 8 3.17 7.88 -3.83
CA VAL A 8 3.29 6.55 -4.44
C VAL A 8 4.50 5.84 -3.84
N LYS A 9 4.52 4.53 -3.93
CA LYS A 9 5.66 3.74 -3.45
C LYS A 9 6.91 4.11 -4.23
N ARG A 10 8.04 4.16 -3.53
CA ARG A 10 9.32 4.34 -4.21
C ARG A 10 9.65 3.10 -5.01
N PRO A 11 10.37 3.23 -6.13
CA PRO A 11 10.69 2.06 -6.98
C PRO A 11 11.41 0.94 -6.26
N SER A 12 12.10 1.22 -5.16
CA SER A 12 12.79 0.20 -4.39
C SER A 12 11.87 -0.64 -3.53
N GLN A 13 10.60 -0.24 -3.39
CA GLN A 13 9.67 -0.90 -2.48
C GLN A 13 8.89 -2.00 -3.18
N THR A 14 9.61 -2.94 -3.78
CA THR A 14 8.96 -4.08 -4.44
C THR A 14 8.62 -5.16 -3.42
N VAL A 15 7.64 -5.97 -3.76
CA VAL A 15 7.27 -7.15 -2.99
C VAL A 15 7.60 -8.39 -3.82
N LEU A 16 7.72 -9.53 -3.18
CA LEU A 16 7.77 -10.80 -3.88
C LEU A 16 6.34 -11.30 -4.01
N ALA A 17 5.99 -11.83 -5.16
CA ALA A 17 4.63 -12.33 -5.35
C ALA A 17 4.61 -13.49 -6.32
N VAL A 18 3.70 -14.42 -6.09
CA VAL A 18 3.50 -15.56 -6.96
C VAL A 18 2.01 -15.80 -7.12
N GLN A 19 1.60 -16.09 -8.33
CA GLN A 19 0.20 -16.41 -8.61
C GLN A 19 -0.07 -17.86 -8.27
N ILE A 20 -1.20 -18.12 -7.62
CA ILE A 20 -1.59 -19.48 -7.27
C ILE A 20 -2.14 -20.15 -8.51
N ALA A 21 -1.32 -20.97 -9.13
CA ALA A 21 -1.67 -21.68 -10.36
C ALA A 21 -1.98 -23.15 -10.12
N LEU A 22 -2.01 -23.58 -8.86
CA LEU A 22 -2.29 -24.97 -8.52
C LEU A 22 -3.79 -25.25 -8.71
N ASP A 23 -4.09 -26.50 -9.04
CA ASP A 23 -5.48 -26.91 -9.19
C ASP A 23 -6.06 -27.14 -7.81
N THR A 24 -6.57 -26.10 -7.22
CA THR A 24 -7.08 -26.10 -5.86
C THR A 24 -8.41 -25.35 -5.81
N PRO A 25 -9.34 -25.78 -4.96
CA PRO A 25 -10.58 -25.01 -4.76
C PRO A 25 -10.31 -23.73 -3.95
N GLY A 26 -9.10 -23.58 -3.43
CA GLY A 26 -8.76 -22.43 -2.61
C GLY A 26 -8.57 -22.81 -1.16
N PHE A 27 -8.21 -21.83 -0.35
CA PHE A 27 -8.02 -22.03 1.08
C PHE A 27 -8.34 -20.75 1.83
N SER A 28 -8.59 -20.89 3.13
CA SER A 28 -8.88 -19.75 3.99
C SER A 28 -7.85 -19.68 5.12
N TYR A 29 -7.60 -18.48 5.58
CA TYR A 29 -6.66 -18.26 6.68
C TYR A 29 -7.10 -17.00 7.42
N LYS A 30 -6.61 -16.84 8.65
CA LYS A 30 -6.94 -15.65 9.44
C LYS A 30 -5.84 -14.62 9.36
N LYS A 31 -6.20 -13.39 9.11
CA LYS A 31 -5.27 -12.27 9.08
C LYS A 31 -6.06 -10.98 9.26
N TRP A 32 -5.48 -10.04 9.94
CA TRP A 32 -6.07 -8.73 10.23
C TRP A 32 -7.45 -8.86 10.90
N GLY A 33 -7.57 -9.84 11.79
CA GLY A 33 -8.79 -10.03 12.57
C GLY A 33 -9.95 -10.64 11.81
N THR A 34 -9.76 -11.05 10.56
CA THR A 34 -10.84 -11.66 9.77
C THR A 34 -10.33 -12.88 9.02
N THR A 35 -11.27 -13.65 8.48
CA THR A 35 -10.92 -14.77 7.61
C THR A 35 -10.74 -14.27 6.19
N GLN A 36 -9.59 -14.59 5.62
CA GLN A 36 -9.26 -14.27 4.24
C GLN A 36 -9.39 -15.55 3.41
N THR A 37 -9.81 -15.42 2.17
CA THR A 37 -9.95 -16.56 1.27
C THR A 37 -9.07 -16.34 0.04
N CYS A 38 -8.29 -17.36 -0.32
CA CYS A 38 -7.45 -17.35 -1.51
C CYS A 38 -7.98 -18.39 -2.48
N ARG A 39 -8.15 -18.01 -3.72
CA ARG A 39 -8.64 -18.90 -4.77
C ARG A 39 -7.59 -19.06 -5.85
N ARG A 40 -7.78 -20.10 -6.68
CA ARG A 40 -6.91 -20.28 -7.82
C ARG A 40 -6.90 -19.01 -8.67
N GLY A 41 -5.73 -18.54 -9.04
CA GLY A 41 -5.54 -17.32 -9.79
C GLY A 41 -5.23 -16.11 -8.94
N ASP A 42 -5.49 -16.19 -7.64
CA ASP A 42 -5.11 -15.11 -6.72
C ASP A 42 -3.60 -15.13 -6.48
N TRP A 43 -3.09 -14.10 -5.84
CA TRP A 43 -1.66 -13.92 -5.65
C TRP A 43 -1.28 -14.04 -4.18
N LEU A 44 -0.16 -14.69 -3.92
CA LEU A 44 0.45 -14.74 -2.60
C LEU A 44 1.59 -13.72 -2.62
N VAL A 45 1.58 -12.80 -1.67
CA VAL A 45 2.49 -11.67 -1.62
C VAL A 45 3.30 -11.71 -0.34
N ASP A 46 4.62 -11.49 -0.48
CA ASP A 46 5.51 -11.36 0.65
C ASP A 46 6.08 -9.94 0.64
N ASN A 47 5.64 -9.14 1.60
CA ASN A 47 6.09 -7.77 1.74
C ASN A 47 7.02 -7.68 2.95
N GLY A 48 8.29 -8.04 2.73
CA GLY A 48 9.28 -7.96 3.79
C GLY A 48 8.99 -8.86 4.97
N GLY A 49 8.41 -10.02 4.74
CA GLY A 49 8.04 -10.95 5.79
C GLY A 49 6.57 -10.91 6.18
N ASP A 50 5.85 -9.87 5.77
CA ASP A 50 4.42 -9.80 5.97
C ASP A 50 3.75 -10.46 4.76
N VAL A 51 3.18 -11.64 4.96
CA VAL A 51 2.64 -12.46 3.87
C VAL A 51 1.12 -12.39 3.88
N TYR A 52 0.54 -12.15 2.72
CA TYR A 52 -0.91 -12.06 2.56
C TYR A 52 -1.28 -12.40 1.12
N THR A 53 -2.58 -12.50 0.86
CA THR A 53 -3.05 -12.80 -0.49
C THR A 53 -3.80 -11.60 -1.07
N VAL A 54 -3.77 -11.50 -2.39
CA VAL A 54 -4.45 -10.43 -3.11
C VAL A 54 -5.26 -11.07 -4.22
N ASN A 55 -6.50 -10.66 -4.34
CA ASN A 55 -7.42 -11.14 -5.38
C ASN A 55 -6.81 -10.87 -6.76
N ARG A 56 -7.02 -11.78 -7.69
CA ARG A 56 -6.46 -11.70 -9.04
C ARG A 56 -6.74 -10.35 -9.73
N ALA A 57 -7.98 -9.92 -9.71
CA ALA A 57 -8.35 -8.67 -10.37
C ALA A 57 -7.73 -7.46 -9.68
N SER A 58 -7.70 -7.46 -8.36
CA SER A 58 -7.08 -6.38 -7.59
C SER A 58 -5.59 -6.32 -7.85
N PHE A 59 -4.92 -7.48 -7.89
CA PHE A 59 -3.48 -7.51 -8.15
C PHE A 59 -3.16 -6.95 -9.53
N ALA A 60 -3.90 -7.37 -10.55
CA ALA A 60 -3.68 -6.89 -11.91
C ALA A 60 -3.82 -5.37 -12.00
N ARG A 61 -4.73 -4.81 -11.22
CA ARG A 61 -5.03 -3.39 -11.25
C ARG A 61 -4.03 -2.55 -10.45
N THR A 62 -3.45 -3.12 -9.40
CA THR A 62 -2.70 -2.33 -8.43
C THR A 62 -1.20 -2.59 -8.39
N TYR A 63 -0.72 -3.63 -9.07
CA TYR A 63 0.71 -3.97 -9.07
C TYR A 63 1.26 -4.02 -10.49
N ARG A 64 2.55 -3.69 -10.61
CA ARG A 64 3.27 -3.79 -11.89
C ARG A 64 4.52 -4.65 -11.70
N ARG A 65 4.75 -5.57 -12.61
CA ARG A 65 5.95 -6.41 -12.57
C ARG A 65 7.18 -5.58 -12.87
N LYS A 66 8.20 -5.71 -12.04
CA LYS A 66 9.48 -5.00 -12.22
C LYS A 66 10.60 -5.96 -12.57
N ALA A 67 10.52 -7.21 -12.15
CA ALA A 67 11.49 -8.26 -12.43
C ALA A 67 10.80 -9.59 -12.12
N PRO A 68 11.38 -10.73 -12.49
CA PRO A 68 10.76 -12.02 -12.17
C PRO A 68 10.46 -12.13 -10.68
N GLY A 69 9.21 -12.38 -10.34
CA GLY A 69 8.75 -12.50 -8.96
C GLY A 69 8.67 -11.21 -8.18
N ARG A 70 9.09 -10.08 -8.76
CA ARG A 70 9.10 -8.80 -8.06
C ARG A 70 8.09 -7.84 -8.65
N TYR A 71 7.27 -7.27 -7.79
CA TYR A 71 6.19 -6.39 -8.22
C TYR A 71 6.17 -5.13 -7.38
N LEU A 72 5.73 -4.03 -7.96
CA LEU A 72 5.60 -2.75 -7.28
C LEU A 72 4.14 -2.35 -7.27
N LYS A 73 3.64 -1.98 -6.10
CA LYS A 73 2.29 -1.45 -6.01
C LYS A 73 2.29 -0.06 -6.58
N ILE A 74 1.48 0.17 -7.61
CA ILE A 74 1.48 1.43 -8.36
C ILE A 74 0.34 2.37 -8.00
N THR A 75 -0.62 1.93 -7.20
CA THR A 75 -1.72 2.79 -6.80
C THR A 75 -1.25 3.76 -5.73
N PRO A 76 -1.75 4.99 -5.77
CA PRO A 76 -1.32 5.98 -4.79
C PRO A 76 -1.99 5.81 -3.44
N VAL A 77 -1.42 6.44 -2.43
CA VAL A 77 -2.05 6.63 -1.14
C VAL A 77 -2.12 8.13 -0.88
N TRP A 78 -2.95 8.53 0.06
CA TRP A 78 -2.99 9.91 0.52
C TRP A 78 -2.54 9.92 1.97
N ALA A 79 -1.79 10.93 2.35
CA ALA A 79 -1.21 10.98 3.69
C ALA A 79 -1.15 12.41 4.20
N GLU A 80 -1.25 12.53 5.51
CA GLU A 80 -1.09 13.80 6.20
C GLU A 80 -0.28 13.59 7.46
N ILE A 81 0.39 14.64 7.91
CA ILE A 81 1.19 14.57 9.13
C ILE A 81 0.29 14.84 10.31
N ALA A 82 0.34 13.98 11.31
CA ALA A 82 -0.48 14.15 12.51
C ALA A 82 0.02 15.34 13.30
N ALA A 83 -0.87 16.27 13.61
CA ALA A 83 -0.54 17.46 14.39
C ALA A 83 -0.43 17.15 15.88
N ALA A 84 -1.10 16.11 16.33
CA ALA A 84 -1.11 15.70 17.73
C ALA A 84 -1.23 14.20 17.83
N ALA A 85 -0.92 13.65 18.99
CA ALA A 85 -1.06 12.21 19.21
C ALA A 85 -2.53 11.81 19.17
N GLY A 86 -2.80 10.59 18.79
CA GLY A 86 -4.16 10.06 18.70
C GLY A 86 -4.15 8.58 18.37
N ARG A 87 -5.27 8.11 17.87
CA ARG A 87 -5.40 6.70 17.48
C ARG A 87 -6.32 6.59 16.27
N VAL A 88 -6.13 5.55 15.50
CA VAL A 88 -6.93 5.29 14.31
C VAL A 88 -7.30 3.80 14.27
N ALA A 89 -8.53 3.52 13.89
CA ALA A 89 -8.98 2.14 13.71
C ALA A 89 -8.43 1.61 12.40
N THR A 90 -7.85 0.42 12.45
CA THR A 90 -7.30 -0.24 11.27
C THR A 90 -7.89 -1.64 11.16
N LYS A 91 -7.54 -2.35 10.10
CA LYS A 91 -7.98 -3.72 9.94
C LYS A 91 -7.47 -4.63 11.05
N GLU A 92 -6.36 -4.26 11.67
CA GLU A 92 -5.76 -5.06 12.72
C GLU A 92 -6.15 -4.60 14.12
N GLY A 93 -7.09 -3.69 14.21
CA GLY A 93 -7.52 -3.14 15.50
C GLY A 93 -7.25 -1.64 15.55
N VAL A 94 -6.77 -1.16 16.70
CA VAL A 94 -6.52 0.27 16.89
C VAL A 94 -5.01 0.50 16.93
N THR A 95 -4.55 1.48 16.19
CA THR A 95 -3.15 1.89 16.19
C THR A 95 -3.04 3.28 16.79
N HIS A 96 -2.10 3.44 17.72
CA HIS A 96 -1.82 4.73 18.32
C HIS A 96 -0.71 5.42 17.54
N TYR A 97 -0.77 6.74 17.46
CA TYR A 97 0.25 7.51 16.76
C TYR A 97 0.62 8.74 17.55
N ARG A 98 1.74 9.34 17.18
CA ARG A 98 2.26 10.55 17.82
C ARG A 98 2.25 11.71 16.83
N ALA A 99 2.38 12.91 17.37
CA ALA A 99 2.57 14.08 16.51
C ALA A 99 3.78 13.84 15.62
N GLY A 100 3.68 14.18 14.35
CA GLY A 100 4.76 13.96 13.40
C GLY A 100 4.69 12.65 12.63
N ASP A 101 3.88 11.69 13.09
CA ASP A 101 3.65 10.47 12.33
C ASP A 101 2.78 10.79 11.12
N TYR A 102 2.77 9.90 10.15
CA TYR A 102 1.91 10.05 8.98
C TYR A 102 0.65 9.20 9.16
N LEU A 103 -0.48 9.81 8.87
CA LEU A 103 -1.75 9.11 8.76
C LEU A 103 -1.95 8.86 7.27
N VAL A 104 -2.05 7.58 6.90
CA VAL A 104 -2.07 7.14 5.51
C VAL A 104 -3.44 6.57 5.18
N PHE A 105 -3.98 6.96 4.05
CA PHE A 105 -5.30 6.54 3.61
C PHE A 105 -5.19 5.95 2.21
N ASN A 106 -5.77 4.77 2.03
CA ASN A 106 -5.75 4.14 0.71
C ASN A 106 -6.75 4.80 -0.26
N GLU A 107 -7.70 5.56 0.29
CA GLU A 107 -8.66 6.29 -0.52
C GLU A 107 -8.54 7.77 -0.22
N LYS A 108 -8.70 8.60 -1.23
CA LYS A 108 -8.66 10.05 -1.05
C LYS A 108 -9.71 10.52 -0.03
N SER A 109 -10.81 9.80 0.07
CA SER A 109 -11.88 10.11 1.01
C SER A 109 -11.49 9.95 2.47
N GLY A 110 -10.40 9.21 2.75
CA GLY A 110 -9.96 8.98 4.12
C GLY A 110 -10.32 7.64 4.67
N SER A 111 -10.81 6.73 3.84
CA SER A 111 -11.12 5.40 4.31
C SER A 111 -9.86 4.52 4.32
N ASP A 112 -9.94 3.42 5.05
CA ASP A 112 -8.87 2.42 5.13
C ASP A 112 -7.56 3.07 5.59
N ALA A 113 -7.61 3.67 6.77
CA ALA A 113 -6.49 4.44 7.32
C ALA A 113 -5.55 3.60 8.17
N TYR A 114 -4.29 4.00 8.22
CA TYR A 114 -3.32 3.43 9.13
C TYR A 114 -2.24 4.49 9.43
N ALA A 115 -1.40 4.22 10.42
CA ALA A 115 -0.39 5.18 10.84
C ALA A 115 1.01 4.62 10.62
N VAL A 116 1.94 5.47 10.21
CA VAL A 116 3.32 5.10 9.92
C VAL A 116 4.23 6.20 10.47
N THR A 117 5.36 5.84 11.07
CA THR A 117 6.31 6.85 11.53
C THR A 117 6.84 7.63 10.33
N ALA A 118 7.25 8.87 10.58
CA ALA A 118 7.77 9.73 9.51
C ALA A 118 8.97 9.10 8.82
N LYS A 119 9.89 8.53 9.60
CA LYS A 119 11.08 7.91 9.06
C LYS A 119 10.73 6.75 8.13
N LYS A 120 9.84 5.88 8.57
CA LYS A 120 9.42 4.73 7.76
C LYS A 120 8.66 5.18 6.52
N PHE A 121 7.77 6.15 6.68
CA PHE A 121 6.98 6.65 5.55
C PHE A 121 7.87 7.21 4.45
N ARG A 122 8.85 8.04 4.81
CA ARG A 122 9.75 8.63 3.82
C ARG A 122 10.61 7.61 3.09
N LYS A 123 10.87 6.47 3.76
CA LYS A 123 11.61 5.40 3.13
C LYS A 123 10.78 4.66 2.10
N MET A 124 9.46 4.59 2.30
CA MET A 124 8.55 3.80 1.47
C MET A 124 7.91 4.58 0.35
N TYR A 125 7.68 5.86 0.55
CA TYR A 125 6.85 6.65 -0.36
C TYR A 125 7.53 7.92 -0.83
N VAL A 126 7.11 8.39 -2.00
CA VAL A 126 7.55 9.67 -2.53
C VAL A 126 6.30 10.44 -2.96
N ARG A 127 6.31 11.74 -2.75
CA ARG A 127 5.18 12.58 -3.07
C ARG A 127 4.97 12.68 -4.58
N VAL A 128 3.70 12.59 -5.00
CA VAL A 128 3.34 12.84 -6.38
C VAL A 128 3.11 14.34 -6.51
N SER A 129 3.86 14.97 -7.39
CA SER A 129 3.72 16.38 -7.57
C SER A 129 2.61 16.64 -8.57
N GLY A 130 1.45 16.98 -8.07
CA GLY A 130 0.30 17.19 -8.93
C GLY A 130 0.43 18.36 -9.85
N SER A 131 1.18 19.34 -9.44
CA SER A 131 1.34 20.51 -10.27
C SER A 131 2.20 20.26 -11.47
N GLN A 132 2.90 19.15 -11.49
CA GLN A 132 3.70 18.88 -12.57
C GLN A 132 3.03 18.17 -13.60
N LYS A 133 1.81 18.04 -13.49
CA LYS A 133 1.22 17.38 -14.49
C LYS A 133 1.65 18.00 -15.72
N GLY A 134 2.05 18.23 -15.98
CA GLY A 134 2.50 18.87 -16.88
C GLY A 134 3.83 18.89 -17.18
N ARG A 135 4.19 19.14 -17.07
CA ARG A 135 5.28 19.30 -17.26
C ARG A 135 6.07 18.41 -17.45
N LYS A 136 5.84 18.29 -17.63
CA LYS A 136 6.41 17.65 -17.91
C LYS A 136 7.04 17.19 -18.24
N ILE A 137 7.19 17.37 -18.51
CA ILE A 137 7.81 17.25 -18.86
C ILE A 137 8.45 16.85 -19.22
N LYS A 138 8.70 17.05 -19.36
CA LYS A 138 9.36 17.01 -19.84
C LYS A 138 10.07 16.39 -20.06
N PRO A 139 10.24 16.27 -20.41
CA PRO A 139 10.98 15.86 -20.72
C PRO A 139 11.74 15.66 -20.93
N ARG A 140 12.08 15.96 -20.96
CA ARG A 140 12.72 15.98 -21.31
C ARG A 140 13.23 15.57 -21.61
N THR A 141 13.36 15.80 -21.88
CA THR A 141 13.62 15.60 -22.31
C THR A 141 13.83 15.58 -22.39
#